data_0b78cf4c0840aa68fd8cab4beaf7f9b3
#
_entry.id   0b78cf4c0840aa68fd8cab4beaf7f9b3
#
_cell.length_a   1.000
_cell.length_b   1.000
_cell.length_c   1.000
_cell.angle_alpha   90.00
_cell.angle_beta   90.00
_cell.angle_gamma   90.00
#
_symmetry.space_group_name_H-M   'P 1'
#
loop_
_entity.id
_entity.type
_entity.pdbx_description
1 polymer ?
#
loop_
_entity_poly.entity_id
_entity_poly.type
_entity_poly.pdbx_seq_one_letter_code
_entity_poly.pdbx_strand_id
1 'polypeptide(L)'
;VAFVLLVLCPVLANAQSTQTTTQQLKLVHQTAFVGPNGVFSAEISTGDLPANTKVDLVLFGAVTSRNRLARTIAGEQLGRALFSTPAIILDASRSTKTLSLPLNEKWPAPEGGTVLFEAGVYPVLIEATAANGTRLDSIVTHLLRLPSPTTPTSPLAVATTVVIDAPLGLSREGAPQFSDTQLGRASEQFRIIAAAANTPLTLAATPFLVQELAEAGDTSPRPDRQARQTLSRPYVKIDAG
;
A
#
# COMPACT_ATOMS: atom_id res chain seq x y z
N VAL A 1 58.29 2.40 -46.78
CA VAL A 1 57.49 3.43 -46.15
C VAL A 1 56.12 2.83 -45.89
N ALA A 2 55.83 2.42 -44.63
CA ALA A 2 54.56 1.87 -44.24
C ALA A 2 53.72 2.98 -43.57
N PHE A 3 52.53 3.26 -44.13
CA PHE A 3 51.55 4.19 -43.59
C PHE A 3 50.62 3.42 -42.66
N VAL A 4 50.68 3.70 -41.38
CA VAL A 4 49.70 3.20 -40.38
C VAL A 4 48.56 4.22 -40.32
N LEU A 5 47.38 3.78 -40.77
CA LEU A 5 46.12 4.55 -40.68
C LEU A 5 45.48 4.30 -39.33
N LEU A 6 45.54 5.26 -38.45
CA LEU A 6 44.91 5.22 -37.13
C LEU A 6 43.44 5.65 -37.29
N VAL A 7 42.48 4.70 -37.22
CA VAL A 7 41.05 4.97 -37.24
C VAL A 7 40.62 5.31 -35.83
N LEU A 8 40.35 6.57 -35.56
CA LEU A 8 39.69 7.03 -34.35
C LEU A 8 38.16 6.75 -34.44
N CYS A 9 37.69 5.74 -33.75
CA CYS A 9 36.22 5.55 -33.53
C CYS A 9 35.77 6.54 -32.43
N PRO A 10 34.80 7.45 -32.69
CA PRO A 10 34.16 8.21 -31.62
C PRO A 10 33.21 7.29 -30.87
N VAL A 11 33.49 6.99 -29.62
CA VAL A 11 32.57 6.38 -28.68
C VAL A 11 31.49 7.41 -28.37
N LEU A 12 30.34 7.28 -29.04
CA LEU A 12 29.11 7.98 -28.66
C LEU A 12 28.65 7.44 -27.30
N ALA A 13 29.04 8.13 -26.24
CA ALA A 13 28.46 7.93 -24.92
C ALA A 13 26.99 8.33 -24.97
N ASN A 14 26.10 7.34 -25.13
CA ASN A 14 24.69 7.53 -24.89
C ASN A 14 24.48 7.84 -23.41
N ALA A 15 24.45 9.13 -23.08
CA ALA A 15 23.95 9.58 -21.79
C ALA A 15 22.44 9.25 -21.75
N GLN A 16 22.10 8.09 -21.21
CA GLN A 16 20.73 7.79 -20.80
C GLN A 16 20.38 8.77 -19.67
N SER A 17 19.73 9.87 -20.05
CA SER A 17 19.06 10.74 -19.08
C SER A 17 18.01 9.88 -18.38
N THR A 18 18.27 9.46 -17.15
CA THR A 18 17.27 8.92 -16.22
C THR A 18 16.28 10.06 -15.96
N GLN A 19 15.24 10.16 -16.78
CA GLN A 19 14.11 11.02 -16.48
C GLN A 19 13.50 10.45 -15.20
N THR A 20 13.70 11.13 -14.09
CA THR A 20 12.96 10.91 -12.87
C THR A 20 11.51 11.34 -13.20
N THR A 21 10.69 10.38 -13.62
CA THR A 21 9.28 10.62 -13.87
C THR A 21 8.65 10.94 -12.52
N THR A 22 8.41 12.21 -12.26
CA THR A 22 7.67 12.62 -11.05
C THR A 22 6.28 12.02 -11.17
N GLN A 23 5.91 11.15 -10.26
CA GLN A 23 4.58 10.53 -10.24
C GLN A 23 3.53 11.64 -10.07
N GLN A 24 2.72 11.85 -11.09
CA GLN A 24 1.69 12.89 -11.16
C GLN A 24 0.34 12.40 -10.65
N LEU A 25 0.04 11.10 -10.85
CA LEU A 25 -1.13 10.46 -10.26
C LEU A 25 -0.82 9.96 -8.85
N LYS A 26 -1.70 10.26 -7.89
CA LYS A 26 -1.61 9.71 -6.53
C LYS A 26 -2.96 9.17 -6.11
N LEU A 27 -3.00 7.95 -5.58
CA LEU A 27 -4.17 7.40 -4.92
C LEU A 27 -4.30 8.06 -3.55
N VAL A 28 -5.38 8.79 -3.33
CA VAL A 28 -5.67 9.49 -2.06
C VAL A 28 -6.46 8.58 -1.14
N HIS A 29 -7.52 7.95 -1.68
CA HIS A 29 -8.39 7.06 -0.95
C HIS A 29 -8.97 6.00 -1.88
N GLN A 30 -9.32 4.84 -1.34
CA GLN A 30 -10.10 3.84 -2.06
C GLN A 30 -11.01 3.05 -1.10
N THR A 31 -12.03 2.44 -1.65
CA THR A 31 -12.85 1.47 -0.94
C THR A 31 -12.01 0.28 -0.52
N ALA A 32 -11.92 0.00 0.79
CA ALA A 32 -11.07 -1.06 1.33
C ALA A 32 -11.51 -2.45 0.85
N PHE A 33 -12.83 -2.67 0.79
CA PHE A 33 -13.44 -3.92 0.30
C PHE A 33 -14.84 -3.64 -0.23
N VAL A 34 -15.30 -4.47 -1.14
CA VAL A 34 -16.59 -4.30 -1.81
C VAL A 34 -17.41 -5.59 -1.65
N GLY A 35 -18.66 -5.44 -1.27
CA GLY A 35 -19.64 -6.54 -1.26
C GLY A 35 -20.04 -6.98 -2.68
N PRO A 36 -20.85 -8.04 -2.81
CA PRO A 36 -21.25 -8.61 -4.10
C PRO A 36 -21.86 -7.60 -5.07
N ASN A 37 -22.68 -6.69 -4.55
CA ASN A 37 -23.43 -5.68 -5.31
C ASN A 37 -23.05 -4.26 -4.84
N GLY A 38 -21.77 -4.04 -4.55
CA GLY A 38 -21.26 -2.77 -4.05
C GLY A 38 -20.62 -1.93 -5.15
N VAL A 39 -20.01 -0.82 -4.74
CA VAL A 39 -19.28 0.08 -5.62
C VAL A 39 -17.83 0.17 -5.14
N PHE A 40 -16.89 -0.11 -6.02
CA PHE A 40 -15.50 0.24 -5.79
C PHE A 40 -15.30 1.71 -6.19
N SER A 41 -14.72 2.50 -5.30
CA SER A 41 -14.39 3.90 -5.53
C SER A 41 -12.91 4.13 -5.26
N ALA A 42 -12.26 4.87 -6.14
CA ALA A 42 -10.87 5.32 -5.99
C ALA A 42 -10.82 6.84 -6.18
N GLU A 43 -10.39 7.54 -5.15
CA GLU A 43 -10.12 8.98 -5.20
C GLU A 43 -8.65 9.17 -5.55
N ILE A 44 -8.41 9.88 -6.63
CA ILE A 44 -7.06 10.16 -7.15
C ILE A 44 -6.79 11.67 -7.12
N SER A 45 -5.57 12.02 -6.75
CA SER A 45 -5.03 13.35 -7.01
C SER A 45 -4.35 13.34 -8.37
N THR A 46 -4.70 14.31 -9.20
CA THR A 46 -4.21 14.42 -10.57
C THR A 46 -2.99 15.34 -10.70
N GLY A 47 -2.55 15.96 -9.60
CA GLY A 47 -1.36 16.82 -9.56
C GLY A 47 -1.30 17.81 -10.72
N ASP A 48 -0.18 17.80 -11.43
CA ASP A 48 0.11 18.68 -12.56
C ASP A 48 -0.20 18.05 -13.93
N LEU A 49 -1.14 17.09 -13.98
CA LEU A 49 -1.55 16.51 -15.25
C LEU A 49 -2.19 17.58 -16.16
N PRO A 50 -1.86 17.58 -17.46
CA PRO A 50 -2.42 18.55 -18.41
C PRO A 50 -3.95 18.48 -18.47
N ALA A 51 -4.60 19.62 -18.76
CA ALA A 51 -6.01 19.64 -19.08
C ALA A 51 -6.28 18.72 -20.30
N ASN A 52 -7.49 18.17 -20.37
CA ASN A 52 -7.92 17.19 -21.37
C ASN A 52 -7.18 15.82 -21.29
N THR A 53 -6.44 15.56 -20.22
CA THR A 53 -5.97 14.22 -19.90
C THR A 53 -7.17 13.30 -19.68
N LYS A 54 -7.14 12.13 -20.28
CA LYS A 54 -8.13 11.07 -20.05
C LYS A 54 -7.65 10.17 -18.94
N VAL A 55 -8.53 9.87 -17.99
CA VAL A 55 -8.25 8.91 -16.93
C VAL A 55 -9.30 7.81 -16.97
N ASP A 56 -8.87 6.59 -17.01
CA ASP A 56 -9.72 5.40 -16.98
C ASP A 56 -9.23 4.39 -15.93
N LEU A 57 -10.11 3.47 -15.60
CA LEU A 57 -9.87 2.37 -14.68
C LEU A 57 -10.04 1.07 -15.42
N VAL A 58 -9.01 0.23 -15.40
CA VAL A 58 -9.04 -1.12 -15.98
C VAL A 58 -8.98 -2.16 -14.87
N LEU A 59 -9.98 -3.04 -14.84
CA LEU A 59 -10.07 -4.16 -13.92
C LEU A 59 -9.51 -5.43 -14.56
N PHE A 60 -8.70 -6.16 -13.84
CA PHE A 60 -8.08 -7.41 -14.29
C PHE A 60 -8.63 -8.63 -13.55
N GLY A 61 -8.32 -9.82 -14.08
CA GLY A 61 -8.74 -11.09 -13.50
C GLY A 61 -8.18 -11.32 -12.09
N ALA A 62 -8.94 -12.07 -11.28
CA ALA A 62 -8.60 -12.36 -9.89
C ALA A 62 -7.19 -12.93 -9.73
N VAL A 63 -6.55 -12.53 -8.65
CA VAL A 63 -5.25 -13.06 -8.23
C VAL A 63 -5.45 -14.39 -7.51
N THR A 64 -4.80 -15.44 -7.98
CA THR A 64 -4.99 -16.81 -7.47
C THR A 64 -3.83 -17.31 -6.59
N SER A 65 -2.76 -16.53 -6.45
CA SER A 65 -1.60 -16.93 -5.65
C SER A 65 -0.84 -15.72 -5.06
N ARG A 66 -0.10 -15.96 -3.97
CA ARG A 66 0.76 -14.93 -3.35
C ARG A 66 1.82 -14.39 -4.31
N ASN A 67 2.44 -15.25 -5.10
CA ASN A 67 3.45 -14.82 -6.07
C ASN A 67 2.85 -13.92 -7.15
N ARG A 68 1.63 -14.23 -7.60
CA ARG A 68 0.93 -13.39 -8.56
C ARG A 68 0.55 -12.04 -7.92
N LEU A 69 0.10 -12.04 -6.66
CA LEU A 69 -0.16 -10.80 -5.93
C LEU A 69 1.09 -9.91 -5.83
N ALA A 70 2.22 -10.49 -5.46
CA ALA A 70 3.48 -9.74 -5.37
C ALA A 70 3.86 -9.08 -6.72
N ARG A 71 3.70 -9.80 -7.84
CA ARG A 71 3.95 -9.25 -9.17
C ARG A 71 2.96 -8.14 -9.57
N THR A 72 1.68 -8.27 -9.19
CA THR A 72 0.70 -7.21 -9.46
C THR A 72 0.98 -5.96 -8.64
N ILE A 73 1.45 -6.10 -7.39
CA ILE A 73 1.90 -4.98 -6.56
C ILE A 73 3.11 -4.27 -7.19
N ALA A 74 4.03 -5.03 -7.78
CA ALA A 74 5.17 -4.48 -8.53
C ALA A 74 4.77 -3.89 -9.91
N GLY A 75 3.50 -4.00 -10.32
CA GLY A 75 3.03 -3.52 -11.62
C GLY A 75 3.45 -4.37 -12.83
N GLU A 76 4.00 -5.58 -12.60
CA GLU A 76 4.62 -6.38 -13.66
C GLU A 76 3.62 -7.21 -14.47
N GLN A 77 2.67 -7.88 -13.81
CA GLN A 77 1.75 -8.83 -14.47
C GLN A 77 0.32 -8.68 -13.94
N LEU A 78 -0.44 -7.82 -14.54
CA LEU A 78 -1.84 -7.59 -14.13
C LEU A 78 -2.79 -8.71 -14.60
N GLY A 79 -2.46 -9.37 -15.70
CA GLY A 79 -3.27 -10.44 -16.27
C GLY A 79 -4.20 -9.97 -17.40
N ARG A 80 -5.30 -10.71 -17.59
CA ARG A 80 -6.31 -10.37 -18.62
C ARG A 80 -7.21 -9.27 -18.10
N ALA A 81 -7.38 -8.19 -18.88
CA ALA A 81 -8.39 -7.18 -18.60
C ALA A 81 -9.80 -7.79 -18.71
N LEU A 82 -10.62 -7.53 -17.70
CA LEU A 82 -12.02 -7.95 -17.64
C LEU A 82 -12.95 -6.82 -18.04
N PHE A 83 -12.63 -5.61 -17.63
CA PHE A 83 -13.48 -4.45 -17.81
C PHE A 83 -12.64 -3.17 -17.81
N SER A 84 -13.06 -2.16 -18.57
CA SER A 84 -12.53 -0.80 -18.52
C SER A 84 -13.70 0.17 -18.38
N THR A 85 -13.56 1.14 -17.47
CA THR A 85 -14.55 2.22 -17.35
C THR A 85 -14.42 3.18 -18.56
N PRO A 86 -15.49 3.89 -18.91
CA PRO A 86 -15.35 5.05 -19.79
C PRO A 86 -14.34 6.05 -19.21
N ALA A 87 -13.48 6.58 -20.07
CA ALA A 87 -12.48 7.55 -19.66
C ALA A 87 -13.13 8.85 -19.17
N ILE A 88 -12.66 9.36 -18.04
CA ILE A 88 -13.04 10.69 -17.54
C ILE A 88 -12.03 11.70 -18.07
N ILE A 89 -12.51 12.79 -18.66
CA ILE A 89 -11.66 13.89 -19.12
C ILE A 89 -11.40 14.81 -17.92
N LEU A 90 -10.13 15.10 -17.65
CA LEU A 90 -9.76 16.04 -16.61
C LEU A 90 -10.01 17.47 -17.08
N ASP A 91 -10.71 18.24 -16.25
CA ASP A 91 -10.78 19.69 -16.36
C ASP A 91 -9.67 20.35 -15.52
N ALA A 92 -9.27 21.56 -15.88
CA ALA A 92 -8.21 22.29 -15.18
C ALA A 92 -8.60 22.75 -13.75
N SER A 93 -9.84 22.51 -13.32
CA SER A 93 -10.41 23.13 -12.10
C SER A 93 -10.34 22.24 -10.84
N ARG A 94 -10.01 20.96 -10.95
CA ARG A 94 -10.04 20.03 -9.82
C ARG A 94 -8.77 19.20 -9.74
N SER A 95 -8.12 19.26 -8.60
CA SER A 95 -6.92 18.46 -8.28
C SER A 95 -7.22 17.01 -7.87
N THR A 96 -8.48 16.69 -7.56
CA THR A 96 -8.93 15.35 -7.18
C THR A 96 -10.13 14.90 -8.00
N LYS A 97 -10.17 13.62 -8.32
CA LYS A 97 -11.27 12.97 -9.05
C LYS A 97 -11.59 11.63 -8.40
N THR A 98 -12.87 11.28 -8.38
CA THR A 98 -13.34 9.98 -7.95
C THR A 98 -13.70 9.13 -9.16
N LEU A 99 -13.07 7.97 -9.26
CA LEU A 99 -13.41 6.90 -10.20
C LEU A 99 -14.30 5.92 -9.49
N SER A 100 -15.39 5.50 -10.11
CA SER A 100 -16.35 4.57 -9.52
C SER A 100 -16.59 3.40 -10.46
N LEU A 101 -16.59 2.19 -9.89
CA LEU A 101 -16.88 0.94 -10.59
C LEU A 101 -17.95 0.17 -9.83
N PRO A 102 -19.22 0.28 -10.26
CA PRO A 102 -20.31 -0.54 -9.72
C PRO A 102 -20.11 -2.02 -10.06
N LEU A 103 -20.37 -2.88 -9.08
CA LEU A 103 -20.27 -4.33 -9.21
C LEU A 103 -21.63 -4.99 -9.01
N ASN A 104 -21.83 -6.10 -9.69
CA ASN A 104 -22.94 -7.01 -9.43
C ASN A 104 -22.45 -8.45 -9.40
N GLU A 105 -23.10 -9.31 -8.65
CA GLU A 105 -22.81 -10.76 -8.64
C GLU A 105 -23.56 -11.52 -9.74
N LYS A 106 -24.55 -10.91 -10.37
CA LYS A 106 -25.42 -11.53 -11.41
C LYS A 106 -25.62 -10.58 -12.57
N TRP A 107 -25.92 -11.13 -13.74
CA TRP A 107 -26.39 -10.36 -14.88
C TRP A 107 -27.80 -9.81 -14.64
N PRO A 108 -28.13 -8.61 -15.15
CA PRO A 108 -27.28 -7.75 -15.97
C PRO A 108 -26.24 -7.00 -15.17
N ALA A 109 -25.17 -6.55 -15.83
CA ALA A 109 -24.20 -5.65 -15.23
C ALA A 109 -24.86 -4.29 -14.93
N PRO A 110 -24.47 -3.59 -13.84
CA PRO A 110 -24.94 -2.24 -13.58
C PRO A 110 -24.39 -1.28 -14.63
N GLU A 111 -25.06 -0.15 -14.81
CA GLU A 111 -24.60 0.89 -15.72
C GLU A 111 -23.19 1.39 -15.31
N GLY A 112 -22.28 1.47 -16.30
CA GLY A 112 -20.89 1.84 -16.05
C GLY A 112 -20.09 0.85 -15.18
N GLY A 113 -20.60 -0.37 -14.94
CA GLY A 113 -20.01 -1.36 -14.08
C GLY A 113 -19.83 -2.72 -14.72
N THR A 114 -19.52 -3.72 -13.89
CA THR A 114 -19.26 -5.09 -14.34
C THR A 114 -19.84 -6.15 -13.42
N VAL A 115 -19.88 -7.38 -13.92
CA VAL A 115 -20.26 -8.56 -13.12
C VAL A 115 -19.01 -9.29 -12.68
N LEU A 116 -18.88 -9.48 -11.36
CA LEU A 116 -17.86 -10.31 -10.74
C LEU A 116 -18.55 -11.44 -9.94
N PHE A 117 -18.36 -12.68 -10.37
CA PHE A 117 -19.02 -13.83 -9.74
C PHE A 117 -18.28 -14.28 -8.46
N GLU A 118 -16.95 -14.15 -8.43
CA GLU A 118 -16.12 -14.72 -7.38
C GLU A 118 -15.61 -13.67 -6.40
N ALA A 119 -15.53 -14.03 -5.13
CA ALA A 119 -14.77 -13.26 -4.14
C ALA A 119 -13.28 -13.36 -4.44
N GLY A 120 -12.52 -12.30 -4.16
CA GLY A 120 -11.10 -12.32 -4.41
C GLY A 120 -10.46 -10.95 -4.48
N VAL A 121 -9.19 -10.97 -4.83
CA VAL A 121 -8.37 -9.77 -5.04
C VAL A 121 -8.20 -9.56 -6.54
N TYR A 122 -8.63 -8.41 -7.02
CA TYR A 122 -8.60 -8.05 -8.44
C TYR A 122 -7.67 -6.85 -8.64
N PRO A 123 -6.61 -6.96 -9.47
CA PRO A 123 -5.78 -5.81 -9.80
C PRO A 123 -6.59 -4.77 -10.55
N VAL A 124 -6.34 -3.53 -10.24
CA VAL A 124 -6.95 -2.35 -10.87
C VAL A 124 -5.82 -1.43 -11.34
N LEU A 125 -5.81 -1.12 -12.62
CA LEU A 125 -4.93 -0.10 -13.19
C LEU A 125 -5.73 1.17 -13.38
N ILE A 126 -5.24 2.28 -12.85
CA ILE A 126 -5.72 3.62 -13.16
C ILE A 126 -4.68 4.25 -14.06
N GLU A 127 -5.08 4.63 -15.27
CA GLU A 127 -4.17 5.15 -16.28
C GLU A 127 -4.55 6.56 -16.70
N ALA A 128 -3.56 7.44 -16.79
CA ALA A 128 -3.70 8.78 -17.34
C ALA A 128 -3.08 8.84 -18.73
N THR A 129 -3.88 9.24 -19.71
CA THR A 129 -3.50 9.29 -21.13
C THR A 129 -3.74 10.68 -21.68
N ALA A 130 -2.75 11.24 -22.36
CA ALA A 130 -2.89 12.52 -23.07
C ALA A 130 -3.91 12.43 -24.21
N ALA A 131 -4.37 13.57 -24.71
CA ALA A 131 -5.31 13.62 -25.81
C ALA A 131 -4.82 12.91 -27.10
N ASN A 132 -3.51 12.83 -27.30
CA ASN A 132 -2.87 12.13 -28.42
C ASN A 132 -2.71 10.62 -28.20
N GLY A 133 -3.17 10.06 -27.07
CA GLY A 133 -3.05 8.65 -26.72
C GLY A 133 -1.74 8.27 -26.02
N THR A 134 -0.86 9.22 -25.74
CA THR A 134 0.37 8.92 -24.98
C THR A 134 0.04 8.72 -23.51
N ARG A 135 0.50 7.62 -22.92
CA ARG A 135 0.39 7.36 -21.49
C ARG A 135 1.29 8.34 -20.72
N LEU A 136 0.71 9.07 -19.79
CA LEU A 136 1.41 10.05 -18.94
C LEU A 136 1.84 9.43 -17.61
N ASP A 137 0.92 8.73 -16.94
CA ASP A 137 1.18 8.11 -15.64
C ASP A 137 0.20 6.98 -15.36
N SER A 138 0.47 6.16 -14.34
CA SER A 138 -0.45 5.11 -13.90
C SER A 138 -0.23 4.67 -12.48
N ILE A 139 -1.30 4.17 -11.87
CA ILE A 139 -1.30 3.56 -10.55
C ILE A 139 -1.88 2.17 -10.64
N VAL A 140 -1.23 1.20 -9.99
CA VAL A 140 -1.80 -0.12 -9.75
C VAL A 140 -2.29 -0.20 -8.32
N THR A 141 -3.55 -0.59 -8.16
CA THR A 141 -4.16 -0.87 -6.88
C THR A 141 -4.96 -2.16 -6.94
N HIS A 142 -5.69 -2.51 -5.88
CA HIS A 142 -6.42 -3.77 -5.79
C HIS A 142 -7.84 -3.55 -5.25
N LEU A 143 -8.81 -4.13 -5.94
CA LEU A 143 -10.17 -4.25 -5.48
C LEU A 143 -10.30 -5.59 -4.73
N LEU A 144 -10.74 -5.54 -3.47
CA LEU A 144 -11.05 -6.72 -2.67
C LEU A 144 -12.57 -6.94 -2.70
N ARG A 145 -13.01 -7.98 -3.42
CA ARG A 145 -14.42 -8.38 -3.43
C ARG A 145 -14.68 -9.44 -2.36
N LEU A 146 -15.59 -9.13 -1.46
CA LEU A 146 -16.04 -10.07 -0.43
C LEU A 146 -16.96 -11.14 -1.03
N PRO A 147 -17.02 -12.33 -0.41
CA PRO A 147 -18.00 -13.34 -0.78
C PRO A 147 -19.42 -12.85 -0.51
N SER A 148 -20.40 -13.45 -1.22
CA SER A 148 -21.81 -13.24 -0.89
C SER A 148 -22.09 -13.72 0.54
N PRO A 149 -22.88 -13.00 1.33
CA PRO A 149 -23.23 -13.40 2.70
C PRO A 149 -23.96 -14.77 2.75
N THR A 150 -24.52 -15.21 1.63
CA THR A 150 -25.13 -16.53 1.50
C THR A 150 -24.13 -17.66 1.24
N THR A 151 -22.88 -17.33 0.92
CA THR A 151 -21.84 -18.33 0.70
C THR A 151 -21.28 -18.76 2.06
N PRO A 152 -21.37 -20.05 2.45
CA PRO A 152 -20.74 -20.52 3.67
C PRO A 152 -19.22 -20.32 3.58
N THR A 153 -18.68 -19.44 4.39
CA THR A 153 -17.25 -19.23 4.49
C THR A 153 -16.80 -19.53 5.91
N SER A 154 -15.71 -20.25 6.05
CA SER A 154 -15.05 -20.32 7.34
C SER A 154 -14.58 -18.89 7.72
N PRO A 155 -14.85 -18.44 8.96
CA PRO A 155 -14.38 -17.13 9.39
C PRO A 155 -12.86 -17.06 9.26
N LEU A 156 -12.36 -16.00 8.63
CA LEU A 156 -10.95 -15.73 8.57
C LEU A 156 -10.49 -15.29 9.97
N ALA A 157 -9.64 -16.08 10.61
CA ALA A 157 -8.96 -15.64 11.82
C ALA A 157 -7.83 -14.67 11.42
N VAL A 158 -7.98 -13.40 11.76
CA VAL A 158 -6.94 -12.39 11.56
C VAL A 158 -6.26 -12.10 12.88
N ALA A 159 -4.96 -12.37 12.95
CA ALA A 159 -4.12 -11.95 14.07
C ALA A 159 -3.34 -10.70 13.65
N THR A 160 -3.62 -9.59 14.30
CA THR A 160 -2.88 -8.34 14.09
C THR A 160 -1.79 -8.22 15.16
N THR A 161 -0.53 -8.22 14.74
CA THR A 161 0.60 -8.00 15.65
C THR A 161 1.12 -6.59 15.47
N VAL A 162 1.11 -5.83 16.57
CA VAL A 162 1.73 -4.51 16.62
C VAL A 162 3.10 -4.64 17.26
N VAL A 163 4.11 -4.24 16.53
CA VAL A 163 5.49 -4.22 17.02
C VAL A 163 5.81 -2.82 17.53
N ILE A 164 6.17 -2.71 18.80
CA ILE A 164 6.71 -1.48 19.38
C ILE A 164 8.20 -1.71 19.57
N ASP A 165 8.99 -0.98 18.82
CA ASP A 165 10.44 -1.10 18.81
C ASP A 165 11.07 0.29 18.78
N ALA A 166 12.20 0.43 19.43
CA ALA A 166 13.01 1.63 19.38
C ALA A 166 14.48 1.22 19.20
N PRO A 167 15.23 1.89 18.33
CA PRO A 167 16.65 1.60 18.15
C PRO A 167 17.38 1.86 19.46
N LEU A 168 18.20 0.91 19.90
CA LEU A 168 18.98 1.01 21.10
C LEU A 168 20.23 1.83 20.82
N GLY A 169 20.41 2.91 21.58
CA GLY A 169 21.65 3.68 21.60
C GLY A 169 22.59 3.17 22.71
N LEU A 170 23.80 3.72 22.73
CA LEU A 170 24.74 3.50 23.83
C LEU A 170 25.01 4.85 24.52
N SER A 171 25.09 4.83 25.85
CA SER A 171 25.57 5.94 26.63
C SER A 171 27.08 6.17 26.38
N ARG A 172 27.64 7.27 26.92
CA ARG A 172 29.08 7.50 26.88
C ARG A 172 29.91 6.40 27.54
N GLU A 173 29.33 5.72 28.50
CA GLU A 173 29.93 4.61 29.27
C GLU A 173 29.70 3.24 28.56
N GLY A 174 29.06 3.23 27.42
CA GLY A 174 28.76 2.02 26.64
C GLY A 174 27.56 1.21 27.16
N ALA A 175 26.76 1.75 28.08
CA ALA A 175 25.54 1.11 28.53
C ALA A 175 24.39 1.30 27.50
N PRO A 176 23.54 0.29 27.30
CA PRO A 176 22.38 0.44 26.44
C PRO A 176 21.42 1.50 27.00
N GLN A 177 20.97 2.40 26.13
CA GLN A 177 20.10 3.51 26.53
C GLN A 177 19.14 3.90 25.41
N PHE A 178 17.92 4.30 25.76
CA PHE A 178 17.01 5.00 24.86
C PHE A 178 17.08 6.51 25.11
N SER A 179 16.96 7.29 24.05
CA SER A 179 16.80 8.75 24.21
C SER A 179 15.37 9.08 24.66
N ASP A 180 15.19 10.24 25.30
CA ASP A 180 13.88 10.75 25.72
C ASP A 180 12.88 10.82 24.56
N THR A 181 13.38 11.18 23.36
CA THR A 181 12.54 11.22 22.15
C THR A 181 12.04 9.82 21.74
N GLN A 182 12.86 8.79 21.90
CA GLN A 182 12.48 7.40 21.60
C GLN A 182 11.48 6.86 22.61
N LEU A 183 11.72 7.12 23.89
CA LEU A 183 10.79 6.77 24.96
C LEU A 183 9.44 7.48 24.79
N GLY A 184 9.45 8.79 24.48
CA GLY A 184 8.24 9.54 24.23
C GLY A 184 7.43 9.01 23.03
N ARG A 185 8.09 8.60 21.96
CA ARG A 185 7.41 7.97 20.81
C ARG A 185 6.83 6.60 21.16
N ALA A 186 7.56 5.79 21.89
CA ALA A 186 7.08 4.48 22.33
C ALA A 186 5.88 4.62 23.28
N SER A 187 5.95 5.55 24.24
CA SER A 187 4.85 5.88 25.13
C SER A 187 3.57 6.28 24.36
N GLU A 188 3.70 7.16 23.37
CA GLU A 188 2.57 7.57 22.53
C GLU A 188 1.99 6.39 21.73
N GLN A 189 2.82 5.48 21.22
CA GLN A 189 2.35 4.27 20.57
C GLN A 189 1.56 3.36 21.53
N PHE A 190 2.04 3.17 22.76
CA PHE A 190 1.29 2.43 23.78
C PHE A 190 -0.04 3.10 24.11
N ARG A 191 -0.09 4.43 24.20
CA ARG A 191 -1.31 5.20 24.44
C ARG A 191 -2.34 5.02 23.31
N ILE A 192 -1.90 5.08 22.06
CA ILE A 192 -2.77 4.86 20.89
C ILE A 192 -3.34 3.44 20.91
N ILE A 193 -2.50 2.44 21.20
CA ILE A 193 -2.93 1.06 21.29
C ILE A 193 -3.92 0.86 22.45
N ALA A 194 -3.68 1.50 23.59
CA ALA A 194 -4.59 1.44 24.74
C ALA A 194 -5.96 2.03 24.40
N ALA A 195 -6.01 3.12 23.63
CA ALA A 195 -7.25 3.72 23.17
C ALA A 195 -8.07 2.80 22.25
N ALA A 196 -7.43 1.86 21.54
CA ALA A 196 -8.07 0.85 20.70
C ALA A 196 -8.49 -0.42 21.51
N ALA A 197 -9.03 -0.26 22.71
CA ALA A 197 -9.26 -1.33 23.67
C ALA A 197 -10.07 -2.53 23.14
N ASN A 198 -11.00 -2.30 22.24
CA ASN A 198 -11.89 -3.34 21.69
C ASN A 198 -11.32 -4.06 20.47
N THR A 199 -10.10 -3.72 20.02
CA THR A 199 -9.48 -4.38 18.87
C THR A 199 -8.60 -5.53 19.36
N PRO A 200 -8.83 -6.77 18.93
CA PRO A 200 -7.98 -7.90 19.29
C PRO A 200 -6.61 -7.72 18.64
N LEU A 201 -5.60 -7.44 19.46
CA LEU A 201 -4.24 -7.20 19.02
C LEU A 201 -3.27 -8.10 19.78
N THR A 202 -2.24 -8.56 19.10
CA THR A 202 -1.04 -9.14 19.70
C THR A 202 0.03 -8.05 19.77
N LEU A 203 0.55 -7.83 20.98
CA LEU A 203 1.58 -6.82 21.20
C LEU A 203 2.96 -7.48 21.28
N ALA A 204 3.92 -6.97 20.51
CA ALA A 204 5.31 -7.40 20.53
C ALA A 204 6.20 -6.20 20.85
N ALA A 205 6.69 -6.12 22.08
CA ALA A 205 7.64 -5.10 22.53
C ALA A 205 8.86 -5.77 23.15
N THR A 206 10.03 -5.10 23.07
CA THR A 206 11.21 -5.60 23.76
C THR A 206 11.05 -5.39 25.27
N PRO A 207 11.41 -6.37 26.13
CA PRO A 207 11.28 -6.24 27.58
C PRO A 207 12.04 -5.02 28.13
N PHE A 208 13.22 -4.73 27.58
CA PHE A 208 14.03 -3.60 27.98
C PHE A 208 13.32 -2.26 27.73
N LEU A 209 12.66 -2.07 26.58
CA LEU A 209 11.87 -0.87 26.31
C LEU A 209 10.72 -0.70 27.32
N VAL A 210 10.06 -1.79 27.67
CA VAL A 210 8.95 -1.77 28.65
C VAL A 210 9.46 -1.43 30.05
N GLN A 211 10.65 -1.89 30.40
CA GLN A 211 11.30 -1.59 31.70
C GLN A 211 11.68 -0.11 31.77
N GLU A 212 12.36 0.42 30.74
CA GLU A 212 12.78 1.83 30.69
C GLU A 212 11.58 2.79 30.75
N LEU A 213 10.50 2.48 30.06
CA LEU A 213 9.26 3.27 30.14
C LEU A 213 8.65 3.25 31.55
N ALA A 214 8.76 2.11 32.27
CA ALA A 214 8.28 2.01 33.64
C ALA A 214 9.13 2.84 34.59
N GLU A 215 10.45 2.85 34.41
CA GLU A 215 11.40 3.61 35.23
C GLU A 215 11.31 5.12 34.95
N ALA A 216 11.00 5.51 33.69
CA ALA A 216 10.73 6.89 33.35
C ALA A 216 9.41 7.45 33.94
N GLY A 217 8.68 6.67 34.71
CA GLY A 217 7.44 7.10 35.35
C GLY A 217 6.26 7.19 34.40
N ASP A 218 6.34 6.54 33.27
CA ASP A 218 5.22 6.47 32.32
C ASP A 218 4.08 5.64 32.92
N THR A 219 3.03 6.33 33.36
CA THR A 219 1.80 5.74 33.89
C THR A 219 0.79 5.42 32.78
N SER A 220 1.20 5.49 31.51
CA SER A 220 0.32 5.15 30.39
C SER A 220 -0.35 3.81 30.62
N PRO A 221 -1.67 3.69 30.40
CA PRO A 221 -2.40 2.47 30.69
C PRO A 221 -1.78 1.31 29.91
N ARG A 222 -1.15 0.40 30.63
CA ARG A 222 -0.65 -0.83 30.03
C ARG A 222 -1.85 -1.61 29.49
N PRO A 223 -1.78 -2.13 28.27
CA PRO A 223 -2.86 -2.93 27.72
C PRO A 223 -3.18 -4.06 28.71
N ASP A 224 -4.46 -4.20 29.04
CA ASP A 224 -4.92 -5.24 29.94
C ASP A 224 -4.45 -6.61 29.43
N ARG A 225 -3.69 -7.33 30.25
CA ARG A 225 -3.13 -8.64 29.89
C ARG A 225 -4.21 -9.69 29.60
N GLN A 226 -5.44 -9.48 30.09
CA GLN A 226 -6.54 -10.42 29.89
C GLN A 226 -7.16 -10.31 28.49
N ALA A 227 -7.08 -9.14 27.84
CA ALA A 227 -7.69 -8.91 26.54
C ALA A 227 -6.70 -8.99 25.36
N ARG A 228 -5.39 -9.10 25.63
CA ARG A 228 -4.36 -9.02 24.60
C ARG A 228 -3.24 -10.01 24.82
N GLN A 229 -2.85 -10.69 23.75
CA GLN A 229 -1.70 -11.55 23.75
C GLN A 229 -0.42 -10.73 23.66
N THR A 230 0.53 -10.97 24.58
CA THR A 230 1.87 -10.38 24.52
C THR A 230 2.85 -11.44 24.05
N LEU A 231 3.54 -11.18 22.95
CA LEU A 231 4.61 -12.04 22.46
C LEU A 231 5.94 -11.68 23.13
N SER A 232 6.62 -12.69 23.64
CA SER A 232 8.00 -12.54 24.12
C SER A 232 8.93 -12.30 22.92
N ARG A 233 9.75 -11.26 23.00
CA ARG A 233 10.81 -10.96 22.02
C ARG A 233 12.17 -11.09 22.72
N PRO A 234 13.26 -11.26 21.97
CA PRO A 234 14.60 -11.17 22.53
C PRO A 234 14.78 -9.86 23.31
N TYR A 235 15.48 -9.92 24.43
CA TYR A 235 15.73 -8.75 25.28
C TYR A 235 16.45 -7.63 24.53
N VAL A 236 17.35 -8.01 23.65
CA VAL A 236 18.06 -7.12 22.72
C VAL A 236 17.86 -7.64 21.30
N LYS A 237 17.66 -6.73 20.35
CA LYS A 237 17.60 -7.07 18.92
C LYS A 237 18.98 -7.55 18.51
N ILE A 238 19.12 -8.86 18.28
CA ILE A 238 20.33 -9.45 17.73
C ILE A 238 20.19 -9.32 16.21
N ASP A 239 21.05 -8.52 15.59
CA ASP A 239 21.18 -8.49 14.15
C ASP A 239 21.92 -9.75 13.75
N ALA A 240 21.20 -10.73 13.23
CA ALA A 240 21.75 -11.99 12.76
C ALA A 240 22.30 -11.83 11.33
N GLY A 241 23.26 -10.91 11.16
CA GLY A 241 23.98 -10.53 9.95
C GLY A 241 23.81 -11.40 8.70
#